data_8536bd88fe5272ed16b89d025f98622d
#
_entry.id   8536bd88fe5272ed16b89d025f98622d
#
_cell.length_a   1.000
_cell.length_b   1.000
_cell.length_c   1.000
_cell.angle_alpha   90.00
_cell.angle_beta   90.00
_cell.angle_gamma   90.00
#
_symmetry.space_group_name_H-M   'P 1'
#
loop_
_entity.id
_entity.type
_entity.pdbx_description
1 polymer ?
#
loop_
_entity_poly.entity_id
_entity_poly.type
_entity_poly.pdbx_seq_one_letter_code
_entity_poly.pdbx_strand_id
1 'polypeptide(L)'
;VISTDIASEGLLSFDAVRMGLTPVCAVDHHGSNSLACPKLVEADKAACGEIVHAILQELGVSMTKRIAECLYVAISTDTGCFKFSNTSANTHRTAAALIEAGADVYPINKLFFDTKSFSRLRMEAKLTETMEFYADGAVGMCVMPKSLLAEFSVTEDDLDSISGFARSIEGVKIGVMIREVEDGLGKISLRTEAPYDAAKICGLLGGGGHAAAAGASVPGGIEGAKTAILQALRDSGVTL
;
A
#
# COMPACT_ATOMS: atom_id res chain seq x y z
N VAL A 1 8.85 19.20 15.06
CA VAL A 1 8.57 17.81 14.66
C VAL A 1 9.30 17.52 13.35
N ILE A 2 9.93 16.36 13.25
CA ILE A 2 10.48 15.83 11.98
C ILE A 2 9.43 14.86 11.44
N SER A 3 9.07 15.02 10.18
CA SER A 3 8.20 14.08 9.47
C SER A 3 9.06 13.01 8.79
N THR A 4 8.64 11.75 8.89
CA THR A 4 9.26 10.64 8.16
C THR A 4 8.18 9.88 7.42
N ASP A 5 8.42 9.58 6.13
CA ASP A 5 7.54 8.77 5.29
C ASP A 5 6.11 9.33 5.10
N ILE A 6 5.99 10.65 5.09
CA ILE A 6 4.71 11.36 4.90
C ILE A 6 4.86 12.32 3.72
N ALA A 7 4.17 12.02 2.62
CA ALA A 7 4.31 12.75 1.36
C ALA A 7 3.45 14.02 1.27
N SER A 8 2.44 14.20 2.11
CA SER A 8 1.55 15.35 2.07
C SER A 8 0.91 15.65 3.42
N GLU A 9 0.41 16.87 3.60
CA GLU A 9 -0.27 17.28 4.84
C GLU A 9 -1.51 16.43 5.17
N GLY A 10 -2.21 15.94 4.14
CA GLY A 10 -3.38 15.09 4.31
C GLY A 10 -3.09 13.71 4.91
N LEU A 11 -1.81 13.30 4.96
CA LEU A 11 -1.35 12.05 5.57
C LEU A 11 -0.83 12.24 7.01
N LEU A 12 -0.79 13.48 7.51
CA LEU A 12 -0.43 13.72 8.91
C LEU A 12 -1.45 13.05 9.83
N SER A 13 -0.96 12.48 10.93
CA SER A 13 -1.86 11.85 11.90
C SER A 13 -2.86 12.83 12.47
N PHE A 14 -4.07 12.35 12.81
CA PHE A 14 -5.11 13.16 13.44
C PHE A 14 -4.59 13.91 14.67
N ASP A 15 -3.78 13.26 15.50
CA ASP A 15 -3.21 13.87 16.69
C ASP A 15 -2.23 14.99 16.35
N ALA A 16 -1.39 14.82 15.32
CA ALA A 16 -0.49 15.88 14.87
C ALA A 16 -1.27 17.12 14.40
N VAL A 17 -2.32 16.91 13.60
CA VAL A 17 -3.20 18.00 13.13
C VAL A 17 -3.92 18.69 14.31
N ARG A 18 -4.50 17.90 15.23
CA ARG A 18 -5.20 18.41 16.42
C ARG A 18 -4.29 19.23 17.34
N MET A 19 -3.01 18.84 17.45
CA MET A 19 -2.01 19.53 18.25
C MET A 19 -1.38 20.72 17.53
N GLY A 20 -1.75 21.00 16.28
CA GLY A 20 -1.17 22.07 15.47
C GLY A 20 0.31 21.85 15.17
N LEU A 21 0.77 20.61 15.13
CA LEU A 21 2.16 20.29 14.86
C LEU A 21 2.44 20.40 13.36
N THR A 22 3.36 21.30 13.01
CA THR A 22 3.87 21.41 11.64
C THR A 22 5.28 20.84 11.55
N PRO A 23 5.60 20.03 10.54
CA PRO A 23 6.95 19.53 10.32
C PRO A 23 7.94 20.69 10.08
N VAL A 24 9.06 20.70 10.80
CA VAL A 24 10.17 21.64 10.55
C VAL A 24 11.12 21.10 9.45
N CYS A 25 11.12 19.79 9.26
CA CYS A 25 11.75 19.14 8.12
C CYS A 25 11.11 17.77 7.87
N ALA A 26 11.32 17.22 6.68
CA ALA A 26 10.84 15.90 6.28
C ALA A 26 11.96 15.03 5.72
N VAL A 27 11.88 13.73 5.99
CA VAL A 27 12.68 12.67 5.37
C VAL A 27 11.72 11.71 4.69
N ASP A 28 11.88 11.48 3.39
CA ASP A 28 10.91 10.72 2.61
C ASP A 28 11.54 10.05 1.38
N HIS A 29 10.89 9.02 0.86
CA HIS A 29 11.24 8.39 -0.40
C HIS A 29 10.16 8.60 -1.49
N HIS A 30 9.06 9.26 -1.19
CA HIS A 30 8.04 9.59 -2.18
C HIS A 30 8.46 10.81 -3.01
N GLY A 31 8.75 10.61 -4.28
CA GLY A 31 9.11 11.69 -5.22
C GLY A 31 8.02 12.76 -5.38
N SER A 32 6.78 12.45 -4.99
CA SER A 32 5.63 13.37 -4.99
C SER A 32 5.48 14.17 -3.69
N ASN A 33 6.45 14.12 -2.77
CA ASN A 33 6.35 14.81 -1.47
C ASN A 33 6.09 16.32 -1.63
N SER A 34 4.95 16.78 -1.13
CA SER A 34 4.43 18.14 -1.26
C SER A 34 4.46 18.95 0.05
N LEU A 35 5.07 18.44 1.15
CA LEU A 35 5.17 19.16 2.40
C LEU A 35 5.94 20.48 2.23
N ALA A 36 5.42 21.55 2.83
CA ALA A 36 5.98 22.90 2.72
C ALA A 36 7.09 23.16 3.76
N CYS A 37 8.06 22.23 3.89
CA CYS A 37 9.21 22.37 4.79
C CYS A 37 10.49 21.91 4.07
N PRO A 38 11.70 22.24 4.59
CA PRO A 38 12.94 21.61 4.14
C PRO A 38 12.84 20.10 4.18
N LYS A 39 13.29 19.41 3.13
CA LYS A 39 13.10 17.97 3.03
C LYS A 39 14.29 17.28 2.34
N LEU A 40 14.59 16.07 2.81
CA LEU A 40 15.44 15.10 2.14
C LEU A 40 14.54 14.05 1.50
N VAL A 41 14.51 14.01 0.17
CA VAL A 41 13.71 13.04 -0.58
C VAL A 41 14.62 12.24 -1.51
N GLU A 42 14.68 10.93 -1.31
CA GLU A 42 15.44 9.99 -2.13
C GLU A 42 14.49 8.98 -2.78
N ALA A 43 13.94 9.35 -3.94
CA ALA A 43 12.91 8.57 -4.63
C ALA A 43 13.41 7.25 -5.26
N ASP A 44 14.70 7.01 -5.27
CA ASP A 44 15.33 5.76 -5.69
C ASP A 44 15.43 4.71 -4.57
N LYS A 45 15.14 5.10 -3.33
CA LYS A 45 15.12 4.18 -2.19
C LYS A 45 13.80 3.42 -2.13
N ALA A 46 13.90 2.15 -1.77
CA ALA A 46 12.73 1.29 -1.64
C ALA A 46 11.82 1.67 -0.45
N ALA A 47 12.41 2.27 0.58
CA ALA A 47 11.74 2.66 1.82
C ALA A 47 12.42 3.86 2.46
N CYS A 48 11.65 4.68 3.17
CA CYS A 48 12.19 5.76 4.01
C CYS A 48 13.16 5.20 5.07
N GLY A 49 12.96 3.97 5.52
CA GLY A 49 13.85 3.26 6.45
C GLY A 49 15.30 3.15 5.98
N GLU A 50 15.57 3.07 4.67
CA GLU A 50 16.93 3.06 4.14
C GLU A 50 17.62 4.42 4.33
N ILE A 51 16.88 5.51 4.15
CA ILE A 51 17.39 6.88 4.31
C ILE A 51 17.68 7.14 5.79
N VAL A 52 16.75 6.77 6.67
CA VAL A 52 16.92 6.90 8.12
C VAL A 52 18.14 6.07 8.60
N HIS A 53 18.32 4.85 8.07
CA HIS A 53 19.50 4.04 8.37
C HIS A 53 20.81 4.79 8.02
N ALA A 54 20.89 5.37 6.82
CA ALA A 54 22.06 6.14 6.39
C ALA A 54 22.29 7.37 7.27
N ILE A 55 21.23 8.11 7.62
CA ILE A 55 21.35 9.27 8.54
C ILE A 55 21.91 8.84 9.90
N LEU A 56 21.42 7.74 10.47
CA LEU A 56 21.90 7.24 11.77
C LEU A 56 23.38 6.82 11.72
N GLN A 57 23.82 6.24 10.60
CA GLN A 57 25.23 5.91 10.37
C GLN A 57 26.11 7.18 10.31
N GLU A 58 25.72 8.19 9.54
CA GLU A 58 26.44 9.46 9.44
C GLU A 58 26.53 10.21 10.79
N LEU A 59 25.48 10.10 11.60
CA LEU A 59 25.48 10.67 12.96
C LEU A 59 26.26 9.83 13.98
N GLY A 60 26.84 8.71 13.60
CA GLY A 60 27.58 7.82 14.50
C GLY A 60 26.72 7.18 15.59
N VAL A 61 25.41 7.05 15.34
CA VAL A 61 24.47 6.43 16.29
C VAL A 61 24.70 4.91 16.32
N SER A 62 24.92 4.36 17.52
CA SER A 62 25.03 2.91 17.70
C SER A 62 23.71 2.23 17.36
N MET A 63 23.73 1.32 16.40
CA MET A 63 22.57 0.56 15.97
C MET A 63 22.20 -0.47 17.07
N THR A 64 21.16 -0.17 17.84
CA THR A 64 20.61 -1.13 18.83
C THR A 64 19.68 -2.11 18.13
N LYS A 65 19.49 -3.28 18.73
CA LYS A 65 18.51 -4.27 18.26
C LYS A 65 17.13 -3.64 17.96
N ARG A 66 16.64 -2.80 18.88
CA ARG A 66 15.32 -2.15 18.72
C ARG A 66 15.28 -1.19 17.53
N ILE A 67 16.33 -0.40 17.32
CA ILE A 67 16.40 0.49 16.14
C ILE A 67 16.45 -0.37 14.88
N ALA A 68 17.26 -1.42 14.87
CA ALA A 68 17.38 -2.32 13.73
C ALA A 68 16.05 -3.02 13.38
N GLU A 69 15.31 -3.49 14.37
CA GLU A 69 13.97 -4.08 14.17
C GLU A 69 12.98 -3.06 13.60
N CYS A 70 12.93 -1.83 14.11
CA CYS A 70 12.05 -0.79 13.57
C CYS A 70 12.37 -0.46 12.10
N LEU A 71 13.65 -0.31 11.76
CA LEU A 71 14.08 -0.06 10.38
C LEU A 71 13.82 -1.26 9.47
N TYR A 72 14.00 -2.48 9.98
CA TYR A 72 13.67 -3.68 9.23
C TYR A 72 12.17 -3.76 8.92
N VAL A 73 11.29 -3.43 9.89
CA VAL A 73 9.84 -3.34 9.65
C VAL A 73 9.56 -2.35 8.53
N ALA A 74 10.09 -1.12 8.61
CA ALA A 74 9.87 -0.10 7.58
C ALA A 74 10.28 -0.57 6.18
N ILE A 75 11.48 -1.19 6.06
CA ILE A 75 11.97 -1.68 4.78
C ILE A 75 11.17 -2.89 4.29
N SER A 76 10.86 -3.85 5.16
CA SER A 76 10.15 -5.06 4.76
C SER A 76 8.70 -4.79 4.38
N THR A 77 8.02 -3.84 5.03
CA THR A 77 6.63 -3.47 4.66
C THR A 77 6.56 -2.78 3.31
N ASP A 78 7.43 -1.81 3.05
CA ASP A 78 7.46 -1.06 1.79
C ASP A 78 7.90 -1.91 0.58
N THR A 79 8.62 -2.99 0.84
CA THR A 79 9.08 -3.92 -0.20
C THR A 79 8.24 -5.19 -0.30
N GLY A 80 7.17 -5.29 0.50
CA GLY A 80 6.34 -6.50 0.57
C GLY A 80 7.17 -7.74 0.93
N CYS A 81 8.02 -7.63 1.92
CA CYS A 81 9.03 -8.62 2.30
C CYS A 81 10.00 -8.91 1.13
N PHE A 82 10.55 -7.86 0.56
CA PHE A 82 11.55 -7.90 -0.53
C PHE A 82 11.05 -8.51 -1.86
N LYS A 83 9.74 -8.54 -2.07
CA LYS A 83 9.12 -9.11 -3.28
C LYS A 83 8.78 -8.08 -4.35
N PHE A 84 8.65 -6.80 -3.98
CA PHE A 84 8.25 -5.77 -4.92
C PHE A 84 9.42 -5.28 -5.78
N SER A 85 9.09 -4.68 -6.92
CA SER A 85 10.05 -4.23 -7.93
C SER A 85 10.94 -3.06 -7.48
N ASN A 86 10.58 -2.37 -6.39
CA ASN A 86 11.40 -1.33 -5.77
C ASN A 86 12.58 -1.91 -4.97
N THR A 87 12.57 -3.21 -4.65
CA THR A 87 13.65 -3.89 -3.93
C THR A 87 14.96 -3.88 -4.74
N SER A 88 16.00 -3.29 -4.19
CA SER A 88 17.30 -3.15 -4.81
C SER A 88 18.37 -3.98 -4.09
N ALA A 89 19.55 -4.10 -4.69
CA ALA A 89 20.71 -4.68 -4.01
C ALA A 89 21.10 -3.89 -2.75
N ASN A 90 20.88 -2.56 -2.74
CA ASN A 90 21.11 -1.72 -1.57
C ASN A 90 20.12 -2.04 -0.45
N THR A 91 18.85 -2.23 -0.78
CA THR A 91 17.80 -2.65 0.16
C THR A 91 18.21 -3.92 0.90
N HIS A 92 18.72 -4.93 0.17
CA HIS A 92 19.20 -6.18 0.78
C HIS A 92 20.46 -5.98 1.63
N ARG A 93 21.39 -5.11 1.23
CA ARG A 93 22.58 -4.79 2.06
C ARG A 93 22.16 -4.10 3.36
N THR A 94 21.22 -3.16 3.30
CA THR A 94 20.69 -2.50 4.49
C THR A 94 20.02 -3.52 5.40
N ALA A 95 19.17 -4.39 4.87
CA ALA A 95 18.53 -5.46 5.65
C ALA A 95 19.57 -6.39 6.30
N ALA A 96 20.63 -6.78 5.58
CA ALA A 96 21.72 -7.59 6.15
C ALA A 96 22.40 -6.89 7.32
N ALA A 97 22.73 -5.59 7.18
CA ALA A 97 23.33 -4.81 8.27
C ALA A 97 22.42 -4.72 9.51
N LEU A 98 21.10 -4.62 9.31
CA LEU A 98 20.13 -4.61 10.41
C LEU A 98 20.06 -5.97 11.12
N ILE A 99 20.16 -7.07 10.39
CA ILE A 99 20.23 -8.43 10.94
C ILE A 99 21.53 -8.60 11.74
N GLU A 100 22.67 -8.14 11.21
CA GLU A 100 23.95 -8.16 11.91
C GLU A 100 23.93 -7.32 13.20
N ALA A 101 23.14 -6.23 13.22
CA ALA A 101 22.89 -5.42 14.41
C ALA A 101 21.90 -6.08 15.42
N GLY A 102 21.40 -7.28 15.10
CA GLY A 102 20.62 -8.11 16.00
C GLY A 102 19.11 -8.05 15.79
N ALA A 103 18.62 -7.52 14.66
CA ALA A 103 17.19 -7.59 14.35
C ALA A 103 16.73 -9.05 14.25
N ASP A 104 15.67 -9.39 15.00
CA ASP A 104 15.04 -10.70 14.93
C ASP A 104 13.94 -10.67 13.85
N VAL A 105 14.33 -11.07 12.64
CA VAL A 105 13.48 -10.94 11.46
C VAL A 105 12.37 -12.00 11.37
N TYR A 106 12.53 -13.16 12.02
CA TYR A 106 11.54 -14.23 11.92
C TYR A 106 10.17 -13.82 12.51
N PRO A 107 10.08 -13.36 13.78
CA PRO A 107 8.78 -12.93 14.31
C PRO A 107 8.19 -11.74 13.56
N ILE A 108 9.03 -10.83 13.04
CA ILE A 108 8.58 -9.69 12.23
C ILE A 108 7.92 -10.22 10.95
N ASN A 109 8.63 -11.03 10.17
CA ASN A 109 8.11 -11.55 8.91
C ASN A 109 6.86 -12.41 9.12
N LYS A 110 6.87 -13.26 10.15
CA LYS A 110 5.71 -14.07 10.50
C LYS A 110 4.49 -13.21 10.83
N LEU A 111 4.66 -12.14 11.62
CA LEU A 111 3.56 -11.28 12.02
C LEU A 111 2.97 -10.50 10.83
N PHE A 112 3.84 -9.86 10.02
CA PHE A 112 3.39 -8.94 8.98
C PHE A 112 3.01 -9.63 7.66
N PHE A 113 3.57 -10.81 7.36
CA PHE A 113 3.42 -11.39 6.01
C PHE A 113 2.85 -12.80 5.98
N ASP A 114 3.02 -13.59 7.03
CA ASP A 114 2.64 -15.00 7.02
C ASP A 114 1.41 -15.31 7.88
N THR A 115 1.11 -14.46 8.88
CA THR A 115 -0.01 -14.71 9.80
C THR A 115 -1.26 -13.98 9.31
N LYS A 116 -2.35 -14.73 9.16
CA LYS A 116 -3.68 -14.20 8.87
C LYS A 116 -4.68 -14.71 9.92
N SER A 117 -5.63 -13.87 10.29
CA SER A 117 -6.74 -14.30 11.12
C SER A 117 -7.61 -15.33 10.40
N PHE A 118 -8.32 -16.15 11.15
CA PHE A 118 -9.28 -17.09 10.55
C PHE A 118 -10.44 -16.36 9.85
N SER A 119 -10.87 -15.22 10.40
CA SER A 119 -11.84 -14.32 9.78
C SER A 119 -11.36 -13.84 8.40
N ARG A 120 -10.11 -13.40 8.31
CA ARG A 120 -9.46 -13.00 7.05
C ARG A 120 -9.47 -14.14 6.03
N LEU A 121 -9.06 -15.34 6.42
CA LEU A 121 -9.03 -16.49 5.49
C LEU A 121 -10.41 -16.86 4.97
N ARG A 122 -11.45 -16.81 5.82
CA ARG A 122 -12.83 -17.06 5.39
C ARG A 122 -13.32 -15.99 4.41
N MET A 123 -13.00 -14.73 4.67
CA MET A 123 -13.33 -13.63 3.75
C MET A 123 -12.60 -13.79 2.41
N GLU A 124 -11.31 -14.12 2.41
CA GLU A 124 -10.54 -14.36 1.18
C GLU A 124 -11.13 -15.53 0.36
N ALA A 125 -11.57 -16.60 1.03
CA ALA A 125 -12.28 -17.71 0.36
C ALA A 125 -13.56 -17.20 -0.31
N LYS A 126 -14.35 -16.38 0.37
CA LYS A 126 -15.57 -15.79 -0.20
C LYS A 126 -15.28 -14.86 -1.37
N LEU A 127 -14.26 -14.01 -1.25
CA LEU A 127 -13.81 -13.15 -2.36
C LEU A 127 -13.38 -13.97 -3.58
N THR A 128 -12.72 -15.11 -3.36
CA THR A 128 -12.33 -16.02 -4.44
C THR A 128 -13.54 -16.61 -5.16
N GLU A 129 -14.56 -17.05 -4.40
CA GLU A 129 -15.81 -17.61 -4.96
C GLU A 129 -16.60 -16.59 -5.78
N THR A 130 -16.58 -15.32 -5.38
CA THR A 130 -17.39 -14.24 -5.98
C THR A 130 -16.58 -13.32 -6.90
N MET A 131 -15.32 -13.64 -7.16
CA MET A 131 -14.47 -12.85 -8.04
C MET A 131 -14.98 -12.85 -9.46
N GLU A 132 -14.99 -11.70 -10.06
CA GLU A 132 -15.35 -11.53 -11.47
C GLU A 132 -14.09 -11.33 -12.32
N PHE A 133 -14.10 -11.92 -13.50
CA PHE A 133 -13.01 -11.81 -14.45
C PHE A 133 -13.45 -11.14 -15.74
N TYR A 134 -12.59 -10.29 -16.30
CA TYR A 134 -12.80 -9.58 -17.56
C TYR A 134 -11.53 -9.64 -18.40
N ALA A 135 -11.59 -9.26 -19.67
CA ALA A 135 -10.43 -9.21 -20.57
C ALA A 135 -9.68 -10.57 -20.61
N ASP A 136 -10.42 -11.65 -20.87
CA ASP A 136 -9.87 -13.02 -20.91
C ASP A 136 -9.05 -13.40 -19.66
N GLY A 137 -9.47 -12.90 -18.49
CA GLY A 137 -8.82 -13.17 -17.20
C GLY A 137 -7.71 -12.18 -16.82
N ALA A 138 -7.38 -11.22 -17.66
CA ALA A 138 -6.36 -10.23 -17.34
C ALA A 138 -6.80 -9.20 -16.29
N VAL A 139 -8.11 -9.03 -16.09
CA VAL A 139 -8.68 -8.19 -15.05
C VAL A 139 -9.43 -9.07 -14.05
N GLY A 140 -9.02 -9.03 -12.77
CA GLY A 140 -9.73 -9.67 -11.66
C GLY A 140 -10.36 -8.61 -10.75
N MET A 141 -11.65 -8.74 -10.47
CA MET A 141 -12.39 -7.80 -9.64
C MET A 141 -13.01 -8.49 -8.42
N CYS A 142 -12.66 -7.99 -7.24
CA CYS A 142 -13.28 -8.37 -5.97
C CYS A 142 -14.18 -7.26 -5.47
N VAL A 143 -15.34 -7.64 -4.94
CA VAL A 143 -16.31 -6.72 -4.34
C VAL A 143 -16.47 -7.07 -2.87
N MET A 144 -16.38 -6.06 -2.00
CA MET A 144 -16.43 -6.21 -0.56
C MET A 144 -17.51 -5.30 0.04
N PRO A 145 -18.76 -5.76 0.14
CA PRO A 145 -19.82 -5.03 0.84
C PRO A 145 -19.59 -5.04 2.35
N LYS A 146 -20.13 -4.05 3.06
CA LYS A 146 -20.08 -4.00 4.53
C LYS A 146 -20.67 -5.25 5.20
N SER A 147 -21.70 -5.85 4.59
CA SER A 147 -22.30 -7.07 5.08
C SER A 147 -21.30 -8.24 5.15
N LEU A 148 -20.35 -8.31 4.21
CA LEU A 148 -19.34 -9.35 4.20
C LEU A 148 -18.36 -9.21 5.39
N LEU A 149 -17.99 -7.97 5.74
CA LEU A 149 -17.13 -7.71 6.90
C LEU A 149 -17.83 -8.13 8.20
N ALA A 150 -19.12 -7.80 8.32
CA ALA A 150 -19.92 -8.18 9.48
C ALA A 150 -20.12 -9.71 9.57
N GLU A 151 -20.41 -10.37 8.45
CA GLU A 151 -20.62 -11.83 8.37
C GLU A 151 -19.41 -12.61 8.91
N PHE A 152 -18.19 -12.18 8.56
CA PHE A 152 -16.98 -12.88 8.97
C PHE A 152 -16.28 -12.25 10.18
N SER A 153 -16.87 -11.21 10.79
CA SER A 153 -16.28 -10.48 11.92
C SER A 153 -14.86 -9.97 11.60
N VAL A 154 -14.70 -9.41 10.39
CA VAL A 154 -13.42 -8.88 9.88
C VAL A 154 -13.15 -7.52 10.51
N THR A 155 -11.94 -7.31 11.01
CA THR A 155 -11.48 -6.04 11.57
C THR A 155 -10.73 -5.20 10.52
N GLU A 156 -10.46 -3.93 10.82
CA GLU A 156 -9.65 -3.10 9.91
C GLU A 156 -8.22 -3.66 9.74
N ASP A 157 -7.64 -4.25 10.77
CA ASP A 157 -6.33 -4.91 10.70
C ASP A 157 -6.32 -6.09 9.72
N ASP A 158 -7.45 -6.80 9.60
CA ASP A 158 -7.62 -7.89 8.64
C ASP A 158 -7.68 -7.39 7.19
N LEU A 159 -7.91 -6.10 6.97
CA LEU A 159 -8.00 -5.50 5.63
C LEU A 159 -6.65 -5.02 5.08
N ASP A 160 -5.60 -5.08 5.87
CA ASP A 160 -4.26 -4.76 5.41
C ASP A 160 -3.89 -5.62 4.20
N SER A 161 -3.32 -4.97 3.18
CA SER A 161 -2.89 -5.61 1.93
C SER A 161 -3.99 -6.28 1.09
N ILE A 162 -5.28 -6.28 1.52
CA ILE A 162 -6.37 -6.94 0.78
C ILE A 162 -6.57 -6.37 -0.62
N SER A 163 -6.20 -5.10 -0.83
CA SER A 163 -6.31 -4.44 -2.12
C SER A 163 -5.48 -5.10 -3.24
N GLY A 164 -4.46 -5.87 -2.86
CA GLY A 164 -3.65 -6.67 -3.79
C GLY A 164 -4.18 -8.07 -4.07
N PHE A 165 -5.26 -8.51 -3.41
CA PHE A 165 -5.71 -9.89 -3.42
C PHE A 165 -5.97 -10.43 -4.83
N ALA A 166 -6.70 -9.71 -5.67
CA ALA A 166 -7.00 -10.15 -7.04
C ALA A 166 -5.75 -10.31 -7.91
N ARG A 167 -4.70 -9.53 -7.63
CA ARG A 167 -3.42 -9.60 -8.35
C ARG A 167 -2.57 -10.84 -8.01
N SER A 168 -2.89 -11.57 -6.96
CA SER A 168 -2.19 -12.82 -6.61
C SER A 168 -2.60 -14.00 -7.48
N ILE A 169 -3.60 -13.83 -8.35
CA ILE A 169 -4.09 -14.88 -9.24
C ILE A 169 -3.28 -14.88 -10.54
N GLU A 170 -2.89 -16.06 -10.97
CA GLU A 170 -2.16 -16.25 -12.22
C GLU A 170 -2.93 -15.67 -13.43
N GLY A 171 -2.22 -14.91 -14.27
CA GLY A 171 -2.78 -14.24 -15.45
C GLY A 171 -3.42 -12.88 -15.19
N VAL A 172 -3.80 -12.56 -13.95
CA VAL A 172 -4.38 -11.25 -13.63
C VAL A 172 -3.30 -10.16 -13.66
N LYS A 173 -3.45 -9.19 -14.55
CA LYS A 173 -2.56 -8.03 -14.69
C LYS A 173 -3.13 -6.77 -14.05
N ILE A 174 -4.45 -6.70 -13.91
CA ILE A 174 -5.17 -5.61 -13.27
C ILE A 174 -6.05 -6.20 -12.18
N GLY A 175 -5.72 -5.93 -10.92
CA GLY A 175 -6.54 -6.30 -9.76
C GLY A 175 -7.36 -5.11 -9.29
N VAL A 176 -8.67 -5.27 -9.24
CA VAL A 176 -9.63 -4.29 -8.74
C VAL A 176 -10.21 -4.79 -7.43
N MET A 177 -10.16 -3.98 -6.39
CA MET A 177 -10.90 -4.18 -5.16
C MET A 177 -11.89 -3.04 -4.97
N ILE A 178 -13.16 -3.35 -4.86
CA ILE A 178 -14.22 -2.38 -4.56
C ILE A 178 -14.70 -2.63 -3.14
N ARG A 179 -14.61 -1.62 -2.27
CA ARG A 179 -15.14 -1.65 -0.91
C ARG A 179 -16.27 -0.66 -0.77
N GLU A 180 -17.34 -1.09 -0.11
CA GLU A 180 -18.36 -0.18 0.36
C GLU A 180 -17.84 0.59 1.57
N VAL A 181 -17.86 1.93 1.52
CA VAL A 181 -17.51 2.81 2.62
C VAL A 181 -18.73 3.62 3.06
N GLU A 182 -18.56 4.56 3.98
CA GLU A 182 -19.65 5.41 4.45
C GLU A 182 -20.12 6.39 3.36
N ASP A 183 -21.28 7.01 3.58
CA ASP A 183 -21.86 8.03 2.71
C ASP A 183 -22.21 7.56 1.28
N GLY A 184 -22.46 6.25 1.08
CA GLY A 184 -22.83 5.72 -0.23
C GLY A 184 -21.73 5.78 -1.27
N LEU A 185 -20.48 5.86 -0.82
CA LEU A 185 -19.32 5.83 -1.68
C LEU A 185 -18.80 4.39 -1.89
N GLY A 186 -18.36 4.10 -3.09
CA GLY A 186 -17.57 2.93 -3.41
C GLY A 186 -16.07 3.31 -3.49
N LYS A 187 -15.25 2.75 -2.61
CA LYS A 187 -13.79 2.91 -2.64
C LYS A 187 -13.18 1.87 -3.58
N ILE A 188 -12.55 2.34 -4.63
CA ILE A 188 -11.80 1.53 -5.59
C ILE A 188 -10.33 1.52 -5.20
N SER A 189 -9.74 0.34 -5.11
CA SER A 189 -8.29 0.17 -5.03
C SER A 189 -7.85 -0.63 -6.25
N LEU A 190 -6.91 -0.07 -7.00
CA LEU A 190 -6.39 -0.65 -8.23
C LEU A 190 -4.93 -1.05 -8.04
N ARG A 191 -4.58 -2.23 -8.50
CA ARG A 191 -3.22 -2.75 -8.56
C ARG A 191 -2.94 -3.24 -9.97
N THR A 192 -1.87 -2.76 -10.58
CA THR A 192 -1.56 -3.08 -11.98
C THR A 192 -0.11 -3.52 -12.15
N GLU A 193 0.13 -4.17 -13.25
CA GLU A 193 1.43 -4.53 -13.79
C GLU A 193 1.59 -3.88 -15.17
N ALA A 194 2.82 -3.53 -15.52
CA ALA A 194 3.11 -2.97 -16.83
C ALA A 194 2.52 -3.84 -17.95
N PRO A 195 1.93 -3.25 -18.98
CA PRO A 195 2.00 -1.84 -19.37
C PRO A 195 0.92 -0.95 -18.73
N TYR A 196 0.08 -1.44 -17.84
CA TYR A 196 -1.04 -0.71 -17.27
C TYR A 196 -0.59 0.23 -16.15
N ASP A 197 -1.22 1.40 -16.07
CA ASP A 197 -0.90 2.48 -15.12
C ASP A 197 -2.12 2.78 -14.24
N ALA A 198 -2.08 2.30 -13.00
CA ALA A 198 -3.17 2.47 -12.05
C ALA A 198 -3.47 3.95 -11.75
N ALA A 199 -2.44 4.81 -11.68
CA ALA A 199 -2.63 6.23 -11.41
C ALA A 199 -3.38 6.94 -12.53
N LYS A 200 -3.09 6.60 -13.80
CA LYS A 200 -3.82 7.15 -14.95
C LYS A 200 -5.27 6.70 -14.95
N ILE A 201 -5.52 5.40 -14.71
CA ILE A 201 -6.88 4.85 -14.68
C ILE A 201 -7.70 5.48 -13.55
N CYS A 202 -7.17 5.51 -12.33
CA CYS A 202 -7.86 6.14 -11.20
C CYS A 202 -7.99 7.66 -11.35
N GLY A 203 -7.07 8.31 -12.07
CA GLY A 203 -7.14 9.74 -12.39
C GLY A 203 -8.41 10.11 -13.18
N LEU A 204 -8.91 9.21 -14.06
CA LEU A 204 -10.19 9.39 -14.77
C LEU A 204 -11.39 9.44 -13.83
N LEU A 205 -11.24 8.90 -12.61
CA LEU A 205 -12.26 8.85 -11.56
C LEU A 205 -12.04 9.91 -10.46
N GLY A 206 -11.12 10.90 -10.70
CA GLY A 206 -10.77 11.89 -9.69
C GLY A 206 -9.89 11.36 -8.55
N GLY A 207 -9.34 10.17 -8.71
CA GLY A 207 -8.40 9.54 -7.78
C GLY A 207 -6.93 9.75 -8.16
N GLY A 208 -6.05 8.93 -7.60
CA GLY A 208 -4.60 9.01 -7.87
C GLY A 208 -3.81 7.94 -7.15
N GLY A 209 -2.49 8.03 -7.27
CA GLY A 209 -1.54 7.10 -6.68
C GLY A 209 -0.30 6.92 -7.53
N HIS A 210 0.26 5.72 -7.51
CA HIS A 210 1.41 5.32 -8.31
C HIS A 210 1.00 4.45 -9.50
N ALA A 211 1.90 4.28 -10.46
CA ALA A 211 1.65 3.46 -11.64
C ALA A 211 1.21 2.03 -11.32
N ALA A 212 1.77 1.42 -10.25
CA ALA A 212 1.42 0.06 -9.84
C ALA A 212 0.26 -0.01 -8.84
N ALA A 213 -0.11 1.10 -8.17
CA ALA A 213 -1.06 1.11 -7.07
C ALA A 213 -1.74 2.48 -6.95
N ALA A 214 -3.05 2.53 -7.15
CA ALA A 214 -3.84 3.75 -7.06
C ALA A 214 -5.22 3.48 -6.49
N GLY A 215 -5.96 4.53 -6.17
CA GLY A 215 -7.32 4.44 -5.67
C GLY A 215 -8.17 5.63 -6.05
N ALA A 216 -9.48 5.42 -6.01
CA ALA A 216 -10.49 6.44 -6.21
C ALA A 216 -11.70 6.16 -5.31
N SER A 217 -12.49 7.19 -5.00
CA SER A 217 -13.78 7.04 -4.34
C SER A 217 -14.85 7.66 -5.22
N VAL A 218 -15.90 6.91 -5.52
CA VAL A 218 -16.97 7.36 -6.42
C VAL A 218 -18.33 7.18 -5.76
N PRO A 219 -19.31 8.02 -6.09
CA PRO A 219 -20.68 7.88 -5.58
C PRO A 219 -21.38 6.66 -6.16
N GLY A 220 -22.49 6.26 -5.51
CA GLY A 220 -23.33 5.15 -5.95
C GLY A 220 -22.92 3.78 -5.39
N GLY A 221 -22.11 3.78 -4.32
CA GLY A 221 -21.71 2.56 -3.63
C GLY A 221 -20.96 1.58 -4.53
N ILE A 222 -21.18 0.30 -4.32
CA ILE A 222 -20.51 -0.78 -5.08
C ILE A 222 -20.86 -0.72 -6.57
N GLU A 223 -22.14 -0.57 -6.92
CA GLU A 223 -22.60 -0.60 -8.32
C GLU A 223 -22.08 0.62 -9.11
N GLY A 224 -22.08 1.80 -8.46
CA GLY A 224 -21.47 3.00 -9.04
C GLY A 224 -19.98 2.82 -9.28
N ALA A 225 -19.26 2.28 -8.30
CA ALA A 225 -17.84 2.01 -8.42
C ALA A 225 -17.50 0.97 -9.49
N LYS A 226 -18.30 -0.09 -9.58
CA LYS A 226 -18.15 -1.13 -10.61
C LYS A 226 -18.34 -0.56 -12.02
N THR A 227 -19.42 0.19 -12.22
CA THR A 227 -19.68 0.85 -13.50
C THR A 227 -18.55 1.82 -13.88
N ALA A 228 -18.15 2.68 -12.94
CA ALA A 228 -17.12 3.69 -13.17
C ALA A 228 -15.76 3.08 -13.52
N ILE A 229 -15.31 2.06 -12.77
CA ILE A 229 -14.01 1.45 -13.03
C ILE A 229 -13.98 0.67 -14.35
N LEU A 230 -15.06 -0.05 -14.69
CA LEU A 230 -15.14 -0.75 -15.97
C LEU A 230 -15.09 0.25 -17.15
N GLN A 231 -15.73 1.41 -17.01
CA GLN A 231 -15.63 2.46 -18.03
C GLN A 231 -14.21 3.04 -18.10
N ALA A 232 -13.61 3.36 -16.97
CA ALA A 232 -12.23 3.89 -16.93
C ALA A 232 -11.20 2.91 -17.54
N LEU A 233 -11.39 1.62 -17.34
CA LEU A 233 -10.56 0.58 -17.97
C LEU A 233 -10.69 0.61 -19.50
N ARG A 234 -11.92 0.68 -20.02
CA ARG A 234 -12.15 0.82 -21.50
C ARG A 234 -11.50 2.09 -22.05
N ASP A 235 -11.69 3.21 -21.37
CA ASP A 235 -11.14 4.52 -21.79
C ASP A 235 -9.59 4.52 -21.75
N SER A 236 -9.00 3.63 -20.96
CA SER A 236 -7.56 3.39 -20.89
C SER A 236 -7.06 2.34 -21.88
N GLY A 237 -7.91 1.85 -22.79
CA GLY A 237 -7.55 0.91 -23.85
C GLY A 237 -7.59 -0.57 -23.42
N VAL A 238 -8.22 -0.92 -22.29
CA VAL A 238 -8.45 -2.31 -21.89
C VAL A 238 -9.71 -2.81 -22.61
N THR A 239 -9.56 -3.84 -23.42
CA THR A 239 -10.69 -4.54 -24.05
C THR A 239 -11.30 -5.48 -23.01
N LEU A 240 -12.52 -5.15 -22.54
CA LEU A 240 -13.24 -5.91 -21.51
C LEU A 240 -14.20 -6.93 -22.12
#